data_dec8b959455ce84ead25ea363f716ede
#
_entry.id   dec8b959455ce84ead25ea363f716ede
#
_cell.length_a   1.000
_cell.length_b   1.000
_cell.length_c   1.000
_cell.angle_alpha   90.00
_cell.angle_beta   90.00
_cell.angle_gamma   90.00
#
_symmetry.space_group_name_H-M   'P 1'
#
loop_
_entity.id
_entity.type
_entity.pdbx_description
1 polymer ?
#
loop_
_entity_poly.entity_id
_entity_poly.type
_entity_poly.pdbx_seq_one_letter_code
_entity_poly.pdbx_strand_id
1 'polypeptide(L)'
;MKNFTLARALTAALITLSIAGVPKVALADIKDYEFEPVEPTVQAGADKIVTVRLVNKKTGKRVPDAVIFASRLDMAPEGMQEMVTKVTQMPETEPGTYRFKANLSMAGRWQLSLGAKVQGETGTVESKLVVTVQR
;
A
#
# COMPACT_ATOMS: atom_id res chain seq x y z
N MET A 1 -32.40 37.49 -68.85
CA MET A 1 -32.87 36.37 -68.04
C MET A 1 -31.74 35.91 -67.20
N LYS A 2 -31.81 36.24 -65.98
CA LYS A 2 -30.74 35.90 -65.06
C LYS A 2 -31.19 34.66 -64.24
N ASN A 3 -30.53 33.60 -64.47
CA ASN A 3 -30.74 32.43 -63.64
C ASN A 3 -29.89 32.56 -62.40
N PHE A 4 -30.57 32.81 -61.32
CA PHE A 4 -29.90 32.76 -60.02
C PHE A 4 -29.84 31.33 -59.57
N THR A 5 -28.73 30.72 -59.72
CA THR A 5 -28.46 29.45 -59.03
C THR A 5 -28.07 29.79 -57.61
N LEU A 6 -29.02 29.63 -56.73
CA LEU A 6 -28.75 29.66 -55.32
C LEU A 6 -27.97 28.38 -54.97
N ALA A 7 -26.68 28.52 -54.88
CA ALA A 7 -25.87 27.50 -54.28
C ALA A 7 -26.20 27.46 -52.76
N ARG A 8 -27.04 26.50 -52.41
CA ARG A 8 -27.24 26.17 -51.01
C ARG A 8 -25.97 25.49 -50.50
N ALA A 9 -25.16 26.27 -49.83
CA ALA A 9 -24.12 25.69 -49.05
C ALA A 9 -24.75 24.90 -47.89
N LEU A 10 -24.81 23.62 -48.05
CA LEU A 10 -25.07 22.73 -46.93
C LEU A 10 -23.84 22.73 -46.04
N THR A 11 -23.87 23.59 -45.03
CA THR A 11 -22.94 23.46 -43.93
C THR A 11 -23.35 22.19 -43.19
N ALA A 12 -22.70 21.13 -43.50
CA ALA A 12 -22.75 19.95 -42.65
C ALA A 12 -22.08 20.32 -41.34
N ALA A 13 -22.87 20.58 -40.33
CA ALA A 13 -22.38 20.67 -38.99
C ALA A 13 -21.87 19.29 -38.60
N LEU A 14 -20.58 19.09 -38.69
CA LEU A 14 -19.91 17.96 -38.08
C LEU A 14 -20.04 18.15 -36.58
N ILE A 15 -21.04 17.53 -36.01
CA ILE A 15 -21.10 17.33 -34.57
C ILE A 15 -20.00 16.33 -34.27
N THR A 16 -18.83 16.81 -33.97
CA THR A 16 -17.81 15.99 -33.36
C THR A 16 -18.33 15.63 -31.98
N LEU A 17 -18.92 14.47 -31.87
CA LEU A 17 -19.21 13.88 -30.58
C LEU A 17 -17.84 13.61 -29.94
N SER A 18 -17.32 14.57 -29.22
CA SER A 18 -16.17 14.33 -28.37
C SER A 18 -16.65 13.37 -27.28
N ILE A 19 -16.35 12.12 -27.48
CA ILE A 19 -16.44 11.15 -26.40
C ILE A 19 -15.42 11.62 -25.40
N ALA A 20 -15.88 12.37 -24.41
CA ALA A 20 -15.09 12.65 -23.22
C ALA A 20 -14.64 11.29 -22.72
N GLY A 21 -13.36 10.96 -22.89
CA GLY A 21 -12.83 9.69 -22.46
C GLY A 21 -13.25 9.46 -21.01
N VAL A 22 -13.85 8.32 -20.75
CA VAL A 22 -14.06 7.84 -19.38
C VAL A 22 -12.72 8.02 -18.68
N PRO A 23 -12.64 8.78 -17.57
CA PRO A 23 -11.39 8.87 -16.85
C PRO A 23 -10.96 7.45 -16.57
N LYS A 24 -9.82 7.05 -17.10
CA LYS A 24 -9.22 5.79 -16.73
C LYS A 24 -8.93 5.92 -15.25
N VAL A 25 -9.80 5.36 -14.42
CA VAL A 25 -9.45 5.07 -13.05
C VAL A 25 -8.24 4.16 -13.19
N ALA A 26 -7.05 4.72 -13.00
CA ALA A 26 -5.85 3.93 -12.95
C ALA A 26 -6.06 2.96 -11.79
N LEU A 27 -6.41 1.71 -12.12
CA LEU A 27 -6.41 0.64 -11.14
C LEU A 27 -5.01 0.64 -10.54
N ALA A 28 -4.91 0.95 -9.25
CA ALA A 28 -3.65 0.85 -8.57
C ALA A 28 -3.14 -0.57 -8.72
N ASP A 29 -1.92 -0.72 -9.21
CA ASP A 29 -1.26 -2.01 -9.24
C ASP A 29 -0.88 -2.36 -7.80
N ILE A 30 -0.93 -3.65 -7.47
CA ILE A 30 -0.51 -4.12 -6.15
C ILE A 30 0.93 -3.68 -5.80
N LYS A 31 1.76 -3.44 -6.79
CA LYS A 31 3.11 -2.92 -6.64
C LYS A 31 3.19 -1.47 -6.16
N ASP A 32 2.09 -0.75 -6.23
CA ASP A 32 2.02 0.64 -5.78
C ASP A 32 1.81 0.74 -4.26
N TYR A 33 1.53 -0.37 -3.61
CA TYR A 33 1.33 -0.42 -2.17
C TYR A 33 2.61 -0.81 -1.46
N GLU A 34 2.91 -0.11 -0.38
CA GLU A 34 4.11 -0.36 0.41
C GLU A 34 3.83 -0.18 1.88
N PHE A 35 4.36 -1.10 2.69
CA PHE A 35 4.42 -0.93 4.12
C PHE A 35 5.65 -0.13 4.50
N GLU A 36 5.48 0.84 5.37
CA GLU A 36 6.56 1.66 5.91
C GLU A 36 6.58 1.56 7.43
N PRO A 37 7.75 1.40 8.06
CA PRO A 37 7.82 1.47 9.51
C PRO A 37 7.56 2.90 9.98
N VAL A 38 6.71 3.04 10.99
CA VAL A 38 6.48 4.36 11.62
C VAL A 38 7.68 4.72 12.47
N GLU A 39 8.18 3.75 13.24
CA GLU A 39 9.37 3.88 14.05
C GLU A 39 10.37 2.80 13.63
N PRO A 40 11.48 3.17 12.98
CA PRO A 40 12.45 2.17 12.54
C PRO A 40 13.29 1.61 13.70
N THR A 41 13.25 2.24 14.86
CA THR A 41 13.97 1.83 16.06
C THR A 41 13.00 1.64 17.23
N VAL A 42 13.12 0.51 17.90
CA VAL A 42 12.25 0.12 19.02
C VAL A 42 13.15 -0.33 20.19
N GLN A 43 12.71 -0.07 21.41
CA GLN A 43 13.40 -0.56 22.60
C GLN A 43 13.16 -2.05 22.78
N ALA A 44 14.21 -2.76 23.24
CA ALA A 44 14.09 -4.18 23.57
C ALA A 44 13.18 -4.38 24.78
N GLY A 45 12.47 -5.49 24.79
CA GLY A 45 11.62 -5.89 25.90
C GLY A 45 10.48 -6.76 25.49
N ALA A 46 9.67 -7.15 26.48
CA ALA A 46 8.43 -7.89 26.27
C ALA A 46 7.32 -6.96 25.82
N ASP A 47 6.36 -7.51 25.08
CA ASP A 47 5.14 -6.81 24.66
C ASP A 47 5.39 -5.47 23.94
N LYS A 48 6.42 -5.44 23.11
CA LYS A 48 6.74 -4.24 22.34
C LYS A 48 5.82 -4.15 21.11
N ILE A 49 5.53 -2.92 20.73
CA ILE A 49 4.67 -2.63 19.58
C ILE A 49 5.53 -2.17 18.41
N VAL A 50 5.40 -2.87 17.29
CA VAL A 50 5.95 -2.46 16.01
C VAL A 50 4.79 -1.88 15.20
N THR A 51 4.95 -0.64 14.77
CA THR A 51 3.90 0.09 14.05
C THR A 51 4.35 0.31 12.61
N VAL A 52 3.49 -0.04 11.68
CA VAL A 52 3.70 0.17 10.25
C VAL A 52 2.50 0.88 9.66
N ARG A 53 2.71 1.57 8.55
CA ARG A 53 1.61 2.12 7.76
C ARG A 53 1.67 1.55 6.37
N LEU A 54 0.50 1.33 5.79
CA LEU A 54 0.36 0.94 4.40
C LEU A 54 0.00 2.17 3.58
N VAL A 55 0.78 2.45 2.56
CA VAL A 55 0.58 3.61 1.70
C VAL A 55 0.48 3.20 0.24
N ASN A 56 -0.32 3.93 -0.50
CA ASN A 56 -0.30 3.90 -1.96
C ASN A 56 0.72 4.93 -2.42
N LYS A 57 1.82 4.48 -3.01
CA LYS A 57 2.93 5.35 -3.42
C LYS A 57 2.54 6.33 -4.52
N LYS A 58 1.57 6.00 -5.35
CA LYS A 58 1.09 6.90 -6.42
C LYS A 58 0.31 8.07 -5.88
N THR A 59 -0.52 7.86 -4.88
CA THR A 59 -1.39 8.89 -4.32
C THR A 59 -0.85 9.48 -3.03
N GLY A 60 0.09 8.82 -2.37
CA GLY A 60 0.60 9.19 -1.05
C GLY A 60 -0.41 8.93 0.08
N LYS A 61 -1.55 8.33 -0.21
CA LYS A 61 -2.60 8.09 0.78
C LYS A 61 -2.37 6.80 1.55
N ARG A 62 -2.74 6.84 2.83
CA ARG A 62 -2.79 5.64 3.67
C ARG A 62 -3.92 4.73 3.22
N VAL A 63 -3.72 3.44 3.36
CA VAL A 63 -4.68 2.41 2.95
C VAL A 63 -5.26 1.75 4.19
N PRO A 64 -6.49 2.10 4.58
CA PRO A 64 -7.17 1.46 5.71
C PRO A 64 -7.74 0.11 5.33
N ASP A 65 -8.10 -0.67 6.34
CA ASP A 65 -8.85 -1.90 6.21
C ASP A 65 -8.21 -2.99 5.33
N ALA A 66 -6.88 -2.97 5.20
CA ALA A 66 -6.18 -4.09 4.60
C ALA A 66 -6.20 -5.29 5.53
N VAL A 67 -6.38 -6.47 4.96
CA VAL A 67 -6.36 -7.72 5.71
C VAL A 67 -4.96 -8.28 5.70
N ILE A 68 -4.31 -8.27 6.85
CA ILE A 68 -2.98 -8.87 7.02
C ILE A 68 -3.18 -10.34 7.34
N PHE A 69 -2.84 -11.21 6.40
CA PHE A 69 -3.02 -12.64 6.54
C PHE A 69 -1.75 -13.38 6.96
N ALA A 70 -0.60 -12.72 6.86
CA ALA A 70 0.68 -13.30 7.24
C ALA A 70 1.57 -12.24 7.90
N SER A 71 2.17 -12.62 9.02
CA SER A 71 3.13 -11.79 9.73
C SER A 71 4.19 -12.69 10.37
N ARG A 72 5.44 -12.32 10.21
CA ARG A 72 6.57 -13.04 10.77
C ARG A 72 7.65 -12.05 11.17
N LEU A 73 8.22 -12.25 12.33
CA LEU A 73 9.29 -11.41 12.84
C LEU A 73 10.48 -12.30 13.23
N ASP A 74 11.59 -12.11 12.55
CA ASP A 74 12.81 -12.89 12.76
C ASP A 74 14.06 -12.02 12.63
N MET A 75 15.22 -12.59 12.97
CA MET A 75 16.50 -11.90 12.90
C MET A 75 17.29 -12.25 11.62
N ALA A 76 16.60 -12.44 10.50
CA ALA A 76 17.26 -12.70 9.21
C ALA A 76 18.34 -11.68 8.84
N PRO A 77 18.17 -10.36 9.10
CA PRO A 77 19.23 -9.40 8.82
C PRO A 77 20.54 -9.65 9.58
N GLU A 78 20.48 -10.36 10.69
CA GLU A 78 21.65 -10.79 11.47
C GLU A 78 22.12 -12.21 11.10
N GLY A 79 21.55 -12.80 10.03
CA GLY A 79 21.86 -14.18 9.66
C GLY A 79 21.23 -15.24 10.55
N MET A 80 20.25 -14.86 11.37
CA MET A 80 19.60 -15.74 12.34
C MET A 80 18.11 -15.87 12.04
N GLN A 81 17.76 -16.54 10.94
CA GLN A 81 16.37 -16.74 10.51
C GLN A 81 15.55 -17.60 11.45
N GLU A 82 16.22 -18.47 12.21
CA GLU A 82 15.58 -19.34 13.20
C GLU A 82 15.21 -18.60 14.50
N MET A 83 15.74 -17.42 14.70
CA MET A 83 15.35 -16.55 15.81
C MET A 83 14.04 -15.84 15.47
N VAL A 84 12.93 -16.50 15.76
CA VAL A 84 11.58 -16.07 15.46
C VAL A 84 10.86 -15.72 16.74
N THR A 85 10.11 -14.65 16.75
CA THR A 85 9.21 -14.33 17.86
C THR A 85 7.76 -14.31 17.40
N LYS A 86 6.85 -14.64 18.32
CA LYS A 86 5.42 -14.60 18.04
C LYS A 86 4.98 -13.15 17.81
N VAL A 87 4.19 -12.93 16.76
CA VAL A 87 3.62 -11.63 16.42
C VAL A 87 2.12 -11.69 16.57
N THR A 88 1.55 -10.73 17.29
CA THR A 88 0.12 -10.59 17.45
C THR A 88 -0.32 -9.25 16.90
N GLN A 89 -1.17 -9.27 15.89
CA GLN A 89 -1.73 -8.04 15.35
C GLN A 89 -2.70 -7.41 16.36
N MET A 90 -2.50 -6.12 16.59
CA MET A 90 -3.37 -5.33 17.47
C MET A 90 -4.47 -4.66 16.66
N PRO A 91 -5.59 -4.27 17.30
CA PRO A 91 -6.63 -3.51 16.61
C PRO A 91 -6.10 -2.22 16.00
N GLU A 92 -6.61 -1.88 14.82
CA GLU A 92 -6.27 -0.64 14.13
C GLU A 92 -6.86 0.55 14.91
N THR A 93 -6.01 1.51 15.29
CA THR A 93 -6.45 2.73 16.00
C THR A 93 -6.47 3.94 15.08
N GLU A 94 -5.58 3.98 14.08
CA GLU A 94 -5.55 5.00 13.04
C GLU A 94 -5.72 4.33 11.68
N PRO A 95 -6.60 4.84 10.80
CA PRO A 95 -6.78 4.26 9.48
C PRO A 95 -5.47 4.19 8.69
N GLY A 96 -5.14 3.00 8.19
CA GLY A 96 -3.93 2.76 7.42
C GLY A 96 -2.67 2.53 8.24
N THR A 97 -2.80 2.46 9.57
CA THR A 97 -1.70 2.18 10.50
C THR A 97 -1.97 0.86 11.21
N TYR A 98 -1.01 -0.05 11.13
CA TYR A 98 -1.13 -1.42 11.64
C TYR A 98 -0.10 -1.64 12.74
N ARG A 99 -0.51 -2.24 13.84
CA ARG A 99 0.33 -2.46 15.01
C ARG A 99 0.46 -3.94 15.32
N PHE A 100 1.66 -4.33 15.68
CA PHE A 100 2.01 -5.71 16.00
C PHE A 100 2.72 -5.75 17.34
N LYS A 101 2.22 -6.61 18.21
CA LYS A 101 2.85 -6.86 19.51
C LYS A 101 3.77 -8.07 19.43
N ALA A 102 4.97 -7.94 19.94
CA ALA A 102 5.96 -9.01 19.96
C ALA A 102 6.94 -8.85 21.11
N ASN A 103 7.55 -9.96 21.49
CA ASN A 103 8.67 -9.97 22.42
C ASN A 103 9.97 -9.74 21.65
N LEU A 104 10.59 -8.59 21.87
CA LEU A 104 11.85 -8.22 21.25
C LEU A 104 12.95 -8.23 22.31
N SER A 105 13.29 -9.43 22.80
CA SER A 105 14.20 -9.60 23.91
C SER A 105 15.67 -9.39 23.56
N MET A 106 16.01 -9.54 22.28
CA MET A 106 17.38 -9.42 21.80
C MET A 106 17.53 -8.14 20.96
N ALA A 107 18.53 -7.35 21.29
CA ALA A 107 18.91 -6.19 20.47
C ALA A 107 19.49 -6.65 19.12
N GLY A 108 19.29 -5.87 18.09
CA GLY A 108 19.74 -6.16 16.75
C GLY A 108 18.69 -5.79 15.70
N ARG A 109 18.94 -6.20 14.48
CA ARG A 109 18.01 -5.94 13.37
C ARG A 109 17.05 -7.11 13.21
N TRP A 110 15.78 -6.79 13.29
CA TRP A 110 14.69 -7.76 13.08
C TRP A 110 14.01 -7.46 11.76
N GLN A 111 13.56 -8.50 11.09
CA GLN A 111 12.81 -8.37 9.85
C GLN A 111 11.34 -8.74 10.09
N LEU A 112 10.47 -7.79 9.82
CA LEU A 112 9.03 -8.02 9.82
C LEU A 112 8.59 -8.32 8.38
N SER A 113 8.15 -9.55 8.15
CA SER A 113 7.61 -9.99 6.87
C SER A 113 6.09 -9.95 6.96
N LEU A 114 5.45 -9.24 6.04
CA LEU A 114 4.01 -9.06 6.02
C LEU A 114 3.43 -9.49 4.69
N GLY A 115 2.27 -10.12 4.74
CA GLY A 115 1.44 -10.38 3.58
C GLY A 115 0.05 -9.81 3.84
N ALA A 116 -0.46 -9.04 2.91
CA ALA A 116 -1.75 -8.37 3.07
C ALA A 116 -2.57 -8.36 1.79
N LYS A 117 -3.87 -8.31 1.96
CA LYS A 117 -4.83 -8.06 0.88
C LYS A 117 -5.43 -6.67 1.05
N VAL A 118 -5.39 -5.91 -0.03
CA VAL A 118 -6.03 -4.60 -0.10
C VAL A 118 -7.40 -4.78 -0.74
N GLN A 119 -8.42 -4.19 -0.14
CA GLN A 119 -9.78 -4.28 -0.66
C GLN A 119 -9.87 -3.66 -2.05
N GLY A 120 -10.52 -4.38 -2.96
CA GLY A 120 -10.70 -3.94 -4.33
C GLY A 120 -9.51 -4.22 -5.26
N GLU A 121 -8.40 -4.73 -4.73
CA GLU A 121 -7.22 -5.05 -5.52
C GLU A 121 -7.07 -6.55 -5.74
N THR A 122 -6.53 -6.91 -6.90
CA THR A 122 -6.16 -8.29 -7.22
C THR A 122 -4.71 -8.51 -6.80
N GLY A 123 -4.45 -9.65 -6.16
CA GLY A 123 -3.12 -9.98 -5.68
C GLY A 123 -2.90 -9.63 -4.22
N THR A 124 -1.68 -9.75 -3.77
CA THR A 124 -1.28 -9.54 -2.38
C THR A 124 -0.10 -8.58 -2.30
N VAL A 125 -0.07 -7.77 -1.24
CA VAL A 125 1.09 -6.95 -0.89
C VAL A 125 1.99 -7.78 0.00
N GLU A 126 3.22 -7.98 -0.42
CA GLU A 126 4.25 -8.64 0.37
C GLU A 126 5.37 -7.64 0.66
N SER A 127 5.75 -7.55 1.92
CA SER A 127 6.78 -6.60 2.36
C SER A 127 7.68 -7.23 3.40
N LYS A 128 8.95 -6.82 3.37
CA LYS A 128 9.94 -7.15 4.39
C LYS A 128 10.53 -5.85 4.90
N LEU A 129 10.31 -5.58 6.17
CA LEU A 129 10.74 -4.35 6.84
C LEU A 129 11.78 -4.66 7.89
N VAL A 130 12.81 -3.84 7.97
CA VAL A 130 13.83 -3.98 9.01
C VAL A 130 13.53 -3.02 10.15
N VAL A 131 13.48 -3.55 11.35
CA VAL A 131 13.31 -2.81 12.59
C VAL A 131 14.55 -3.02 13.46
N THR A 132 15.15 -1.93 13.88
CA THR A 132 16.31 -2.00 14.77
C THR A 132 15.84 -2.00 16.22
N VAL A 133 16.24 -3.02 16.97
CA VAL A 133 15.93 -3.15 18.39
C VAL A 133 17.15 -2.76 19.21
N GLN A 134 16.98 -1.79 20.08
CA GLN A 134 18.02 -1.25 20.96
C GLN A 134 17.73 -1.60 22.42
N ARG A 135 18.77 -1.72 23.21
CA ARG A 135 18.66 -1.86 24.67
C ARG A 135 18.46 -0.51 25.35
#